data_507554337cd42ed871a746ce5f26ad79
#
_entry.id   507554337cd42ed871a746ce5f26ad79
#
_cell.length_a   1.000
_cell.length_b   1.000
_cell.length_c   1.000
_cell.angle_alpha   90.00
_cell.angle_beta   90.00
_cell.angle_gamma   90.00
#
_symmetry.space_group_name_H-M   'P 1'
#
loop_
_entity.id
_entity.type
_entity.pdbx_description
1 polymer ?
#
loop_
_entity_poly.entity_id
_entity_poly.type
_entity_poly.pdbx_seq_one_letter_code
_entity_poly.pdbx_strand_id
1 'polypeptide(L)'
;MGVRRNNTGTNKFDDFLVVMYKDESLTEVCNVYPITTDPGYYWLKNPINPKGTAVLVPGQYRGTWKLGKHQNKYPALVQSKPVKVWRDNNKDNVIDYQGFNTINEGYFGINIHRSNPYDKSYLIEKWSAGCQVFQSVKDYDEFLNLCKKSANLYGNSFTYTLLTEQEIRKHLEN
;
A
#
# COMPACT_ATOMS: atom_id res chain seq x y z
N MET A 1 5.02 3.45 6.93
CA MET A 1 4.33 4.62 6.34
C MET A 1 4.42 4.52 4.83
N GLY A 2 3.30 4.69 4.12
CA GLY A 2 3.28 4.83 2.66
C GLY A 2 3.29 6.30 2.26
N VAL A 3 3.95 6.62 1.16
CA VAL A 3 3.98 7.95 0.57
C VAL A 3 3.49 7.85 -0.86
N ARG A 4 2.30 8.38 -1.13
CA ARG A 4 1.72 8.50 -2.47
C ARG A 4 2.24 9.75 -3.14
N ARG A 5 2.84 9.64 -4.29
CA ARG A 5 3.27 10.79 -5.08
C ARG A 5 2.09 11.46 -5.78
N ASN A 6 2.25 12.74 -6.12
CA ASN A 6 1.17 13.54 -6.73
C ASN A 6 1.00 13.31 -8.25
N ASN A 7 1.61 12.30 -8.80
CA ASN A 7 1.56 11.93 -10.21
C ASN A 7 0.49 10.85 -10.44
N THR A 8 -0.72 11.25 -10.61
CA THR A 8 -1.84 10.34 -10.86
C THR A 8 -1.67 9.52 -12.14
N GLY A 9 -1.83 8.19 -12.04
CA GLY A 9 -2.04 7.35 -13.21
C GLY A 9 -0.80 7.00 -14.03
N THR A 10 0.37 6.87 -13.41
CA THR A 10 1.59 6.49 -14.14
C THR A 10 1.70 5.00 -14.45
N ASN A 11 0.90 4.13 -13.82
CA ASN A 11 1.02 2.66 -13.88
C ASN A 11 2.43 2.16 -13.51
N LYS A 12 3.17 2.92 -12.69
CA LYS A 12 4.55 2.65 -12.26
C LYS A 12 4.63 2.53 -10.74
N PHE A 13 5.70 1.87 -10.28
CA PHE A 13 6.03 1.78 -8.86
C PHE A 13 6.85 3.03 -8.46
N ASP A 14 6.19 4.15 -8.36
CA ASP A 14 6.79 5.46 -8.12
C ASP A 14 6.42 6.06 -6.75
N ASP A 15 5.70 5.30 -5.94
CA ASP A 15 5.45 5.60 -4.54
C ASP A 15 6.49 4.94 -3.63
N PHE A 16 6.44 5.27 -2.34
CA PHE A 16 7.39 4.74 -1.36
C PHE A 16 6.70 4.15 -0.14
N LEU A 17 7.30 3.10 0.41
CA LEU A 17 7.03 2.64 1.76
C LEU A 17 8.26 2.90 2.62
N VAL A 18 8.05 3.63 3.73
CA VAL A 18 9.08 3.99 4.68
C VAL A 18 8.85 3.22 5.98
N VAL A 19 9.88 2.54 6.46
CA VAL A 19 9.89 1.84 7.75
C VAL A 19 11.00 2.43 8.60
N MET A 20 10.63 2.97 9.76
CA MET A 20 11.56 3.52 10.73
C MET A 20 11.49 2.71 12.02
N TYR A 21 12.64 2.32 12.54
CA TYR A 21 12.74 1.57 13.78
C TYR A 21 14.11 1.77 14.45
N LYS A 22 14.25 1.37 15.71
CA LYS A 22 15.56 1.23 16.35
C LYS A 22 15.97 -0.23 16.30
N ASP A 23 17.22 -0.47 15.90
CA ASP A 23 17.81 -1.81 15.93
C ASP A 23 18.20 -2.24 17.36
N GLU A 24 18.83 -3.40 17.47
CA GLU A 24 19.28 -3.96 18.76
C GLU A 24 20.31 -3.09 19.49
N SER A 25 21.03 -2.23 18.73
CA SER A 25 21.97 -1.24 19.26
C SER A 25 21.34 0.10 19.57
N LEU A 26 20.00 0.21 19.50
CA LEU A 26 19.23 1.45 19.63
C LEU A 26 19.52 2.49 18.53
N THR A 27 20.20 2.09 17.47
CA THR A 27 20.46 2.94 16.29
C THR A 27 19.20 3.11 15.47
N GLU A 28 18.90 4.34 15.05
CA GLU A 28 17.76 4.62 14.20
C GLU A 28 18.03 4.14 12.76
N VAL A 29 17.13 3.30 12.27
CA VAL A 29 17.15 2.75 10.92
C VAL A 29 15.96 3.25 10.15
N CYS A 30 16.18 3.70 8.92
CA CYS A 30 15.15 4.15 7.99
C CYS A 30 15.30 3.41 6.67
N ASN A 31 14.39 2.49 6.39
CA ASN A 31 14.34 1.77 5.12
C ASN A 31 13.27 2.39 4.22
N VAL A 32 13.61 2.61 2.95
CA VAL A 32 12.70 3.17 1.94
C VAL A 32 12.62 2.20 0.78
N TYR A 33 11.40 1.77 0.46
CA TYR A 33 11.14 0.77 -0.57
C TYR A 33 10.25 1.34 -1.68
N PRO A 34 10.60 1.17 -2.96
CA PRO A 34 9.70 1.48 -4.07
C PRO A 34 8.47 0.57 -4.05
N ILE A 35 7.30 1.19 -4.03
CA ILE A 35 6.01 0.49 -4.05
C ILE A 35 5.06 1.19 -5.03
N THR A 36 3.86 0.65 -5.18
CA THR A 36 2.69 1.41 -5.60
C THR A 36 1.66 1.44 -4.49
N THR A 37 1.01 2.57 -4.30
CA THR A 37 -0.20 2.73 -3.47
C THR A 37 -1.46 2.81 -4.35
N ASP A 38 -1.28 2.70 -5.65
CA ASP A 38 -2.28 2.90 -6.67
C ASP A 38 -2.68 1.58 -7.37
N PRO A 39 -3.90 1.48 -7.91
CA PRO A 39 -4.26 0.39 -8.81
C PRO A 39 -3.57 0.53 -10.17
N GLY A 40 -3.29 -0.60 -10.81
CA GLY A 40 -2.77 -0.60 -12.17
C GLY A 40 -3.86 -0.37 -13.23
N TYR A 41 -3.45 0.03 -14.43
CA TYR A 41 -4.34 0.36 -15.55
C TYR A 41 -5.32 -0.74 -15.89
N TYR A 42 -4.90 -2.00 -15.77
CA TYR A 42 -5.80 -3.12 -16.04
C TYR A 42 -7.06 -3.06 -15.15
N TRP A 43 -6.91 -2.78 -13.85
CA TRP A 43 -8.02 -2.77 -12.92
C TRP A 43 -8.81 -1.46 -12.93
N LEU A 44 -8.23 -0.36 -13.35
CA LEU A 44 -8.99 0.88 -13.61
C LEU A 44 -9.99 0.66 -14.74
N LYS A 45 -9.58 -0.02 -15.82
CA LYS A 45 -10.47 -0.37 -16.95
C LYS A 45 -11.43 -1.53 -16.65
N ASN A 46 -11.01 -2.47 -15.79
CA ASN A 46 -11.73 -3.71 -15.51
C ASN A 46 -11.95 -3.88 -13.99
N PRO A 47 -12.74 -3.01 -13.34
CA PRO A 47 -12.93 -3.07 -11.90
C PRO A 47 -13.58 -4.39 -11.48
N ILE A 48 -13.04 -5.03 -10.43
CA ILE A 48 -13.59 -6.27 -9.84
C ILE A 48 -14.96 -6.01 -9.22
N ASN A 49 -15.15 -4.82 -8.65
CA ASN A 49 -16.41 -4.43 -8.02
C ASN A 49 -17.18 -3.48 -8.96
N PRO A 50 -18.50 -3.67 -9.16
CA PRO A 50 -19.31 -2.79 -10.00
C PRO A 50 -19.28 -1.30 -9.58
N LYS A 51 -18.99 -1.03 -8.32
CA LYS A 51 -18.83 0.35 -7.80
C LYS A 51 -17.48 0.99 -8.17
N GLY A 52 -16.60 0.26 -8.85
CA GLY A 52 -15.29 0.73 -9.28
C GLY A 52 -14.12 0.16 -8.49
N THR A 53 -12.92 0.46 -8.95
CA THR A 53 -11.67 0.03 -8.33
C THR A 53 -11.42 0.79 -7.04
N ALA A 54 -10.97 0.08 -6.00
CA ALA A 54 -10.70 0.65 -4.70
C ALA A 54 -9.36 1.40 -4.71
N VAL A 55 -9.35 2.64 -4.20
CA VAL A 55 -8.14 3.43 -3.98
C VAL A 55 -8.10 3.82 -2.50
N LEU A 56 -7.05 3.40 -1.77
CA LEU A 56 -6.93 3.67 -0.35
C LEU A 56 -6.88 5.18 -0.07
N VAL A 57 -7.76 5.67 0.80
CA VAL A 57 -7.75 7.07 1.22
C VAL A 57 -6.53 7.34 2.10
N PRO A 58 -5.79 8.46 1.94
CA PRO A 58 -4.74 8.85 2.88
C PRO A 58 -5.25 8.94 4.31
N GLY A 59 -4.40 8.57 5.26
CA GLY A 59 -4.74 8.56 6.68
C GLY A 59 -3.98 7.51 7.49
N GLN A 60 -4.20 7.50 8.80
CA GLN A 60 -3.61 6.51 9.70
C GLN A 60 -4.61 5.40 10.02
N TYR A 61 -4.20 4.16 9.76
CA TYR A 61 -4.98 2.94 9.98
C TYR A 61 -4.32 2.10 11.08
N ARG A 62 -4.76 2.29 12.32
CA ARG A 62 -4.12 1.71 13.51
C ARG A 62 -4.45 0.23 13.68
N GLY A 63 -3.40 -0.61 13.69
CA GLY A 63 -3.52 -2.06 13.89
C GLY A 63 -4.42 -2.74 12.85
N THR A 64 -4.41 -2.24 11.62
CA THR A 64 -5.33 -2.69 10.55
C THR A 64 -4.77 -3.85 9.75
N TRP A 65 -3.46 -4.06 9.76
CA TRP A 65 -2.84 -5.17 9.05
C TRP A 65 -2.27 -6.19 10.01
N LYS A 66 -2.21 -7.45 9.56
CA LYS A 66 -1.55 -8.56 10.25
C LYS A 66 -0.82 -9.45 9.26
N LEU A 67 0.18 -10.17 9.72
CA LEU A 67 0.80 -11.25 8.94
C LEU A 67 -0.25 -12.32 8.65
N GLY A 68 -0.37 -12.67 7.40
CA GLY A 68 -1.29 -13.66 6.85
C GLY A 68 -0.86 -14.10 5.47
N LYS A 69 -1.79 -14.49 4.60
CA LYS A 69 -1.52 -14.91 3.22
C LYS A 69 -2.36 -14.10 2.24
N HIS A 70 -1.70 -13.44 1.28
CA HIS A 70 -2.39 -12.81 0.16
C HIS A 70 -3.03 -13.89 -0.72
N GLN A 71 -4.35 -13.79 -0.94
CA GLN A 71 -5.14 -14.77 -1.70
C GLN A 71 -4.90 -16.24 -1.29
N ASN A 72 -4.56 -16.50 -0.03
CA ASN A 72 -4.16 -17.82 0.50
C ASN A 72 -2.91 -18.45 -0.16
N LYS A 73 -2.14 -17.68 -0.97
CA LYS A 73 -1.02 -18.19 -1.76
C LYS A 73 0.35 -17.99 -1.11
N TYR A 74 0.63 -16.80 -0.61
CA TYR A 74 1.95 -16.46 -0.06
C TYR A 74 1.87 -15.47 1.10
N PRO A 75 2.87 -15.44 1.99
CA PRO A 75 2.86 -14.53 3.15
C PRO A 75 2.71 -13.08 2.73
N ALA A 76 1.91 -12.31 3.49
CA ALA A 76 1.69 -10.89 3.27
C ALA A 76 1.18 -10.21 4.54
N LEU A 77 1.16 -8.88 4.58
CA LEU A 77 0.34 -8.16 5.52
C LEU A 77 -1.07 -8.04 4.93
N VAL A 78 -2.04 -8.68 5.59
CA VAL A 78 -3.42 -8.72 5.14
C VAL A 78 -4.29 -7.76 5.95
N GLN A 79 -5.25 -7.13 5.29
CA GLN A 79 -6.23 -6.27 5.94
C GLN A 79 -7.03 -7.07 6.98
N SER A 80 -7.11 -6.57 8.20
CA SER A 80 -7.83 -7.20 9.33
C SER A 80 -8.83 -6.29 10.03
N LYS A 81 -8.92 -5.02 9.65
CA LYS A 81 -9.94 -4.06 10.08
C LYS A 81 -10.44 -3.25 8.88
N PRO A 82 -11.59 -2.58 8.99
CA PRO A 82 -12.09 -1.71 7.92
C PRO A 82 -11.08 -0.61 7.54
N VAL A 83 -11.05 -0.28 6.26
CA VAL A 83 -10.32 0.87 5.71
C VAL A 83 -11.25 1.73 4.87
N LYS A 84 -10.85 2.96 4.61
CA LYS A 84 -11.55 3.91 3.76
C LYS A 84 -10.97 3.89 2.35
N VAL A 85 -11.83 3.78 1.34
CA VAL A 85 -11.43 3.81 -0.06
C VAL A 85 -12.32 4.75 -0.87
N TRP A 86 -11.75 5.39 -1.87
CA TRP A 86 -12.50 5.92 -3.00
C TRP A 86 -12.80 4.80 -3.99
N ARG A 87 -13.79 5.02 -4.86
CA ARG A 87 -14.17 4.10 -5.93
C ARG A 87 -13.99 4.78 -7.27
N ASP A 88 -13.01 4.34 -8.02
CA ASP A 88 -12.79 4.76 -9.39
C ASP A 88 -13.62 3.88 -10.34
N ASN A 89 -14.53 4.48 -11.10
CA ASN A 89 -15.52 3.76 -11.92
C ASN A 89 -15.69 4.30 -13.34
N ASN A 90 -14.94 5.31 -13.75
CA ASN A 90 -15.06 5.89 -15.10
C ASN A 90 -14.36 5.05 -16.19
N LYS A 91 -13.57 4.02 -15.79
CA LYS A 91 -12.91 3.04 -16.66
C LYS A 91 -11.87 3.65 -17.60
N ASP A 92 -11.26 4.75 -17.22
CA ASP A 92 -10.11 5.31 -17.92
C ASP A 92 -8.78 4.89 -17.24
N ASN A 93 -7.68 5.55 -17.57
CA ASN A 93 -6.37 5.29 -16.97
C ASN A 93 -5.98 6.34 -15.92
N VAL A 94 -6.92 7.19 -15.51
CA VAL A 94 -6.71 8.25 -14.53
C VAL A 94 -7.35 7.83 -13.23
N ILE A 95 -6.65 8.00 -12.11
CA ILE A 95 -7.21 7.70 -10.80
C ILE A 95 -7.98 8.92 -10.31
N ASP A 96 -9.28 8.73 -10.08
CA ASP A 96 -10.13 9.76 -9.52
C ASP A 96 -10.05 9.75 -7.99
N TYR A 97 -9.31 10.69 -7.43
CA TYR A 97 -9.33 10.96 -6.00
C TYR A 97 -10.56 11.81 -5.65
N GLN A 98 -11.63 11.11 -5.30
CA GLN A 98 -12.95 11.72 -5.07
C GLN A 98 -13.03 12.35 -3.69
N GLY A 99 -13.99 13.29 -3.52
CA GLY A 99 -14.24 13.95 -2.25
C GLY A 99 -14.77 13.03 -1.15
N PHE A 100 -14.82 13.51 0.08
CA PHE A 100 -15.22 12.75 1.27
C PHE A 100 -16.60 12.08 1.16
N ASN A 101 -17.53 12.65 0.40
CA ASN A 101 -18.90 12.13 0.26
C ASN A 101 -18.99 10.82 -0.56
N THR A 102 -17.89 10.37 -1.18
CA THR A 102 -17.85 9.17 -2.00
C THR A 102 -17.02 8.05 -1.36
N ILE A 103 -16.57 8.24 -0.11
CA ILE A 103 -15.77 7.28 0.62
C ILE A 103 -16.63 6.08 1.02
N ASN A 104 -16.12 4.89 0.68
CA ASN A 104 -16.62 3.64 1.21
C ASN A 104 -15.71 3.15 2.33
N GLU A 105 -16.27 2.65 3.42
CA GLU A 105 -15.52 2.05 4.51
C GLU A 105 -15.87 0.58 4.65
N GLY A 106 -14.85 -0.29 4.82
CA GLY A 106 -15.06 -1.73 4.92
C GLY A 106 -13.83 -2.58 4.66
N TYR A 107 -14.09 -3.86 4.39
CA TYR A 107 -13.07 -4.86 4.06
C TYR A 107 -13.00 -5.01 2.54
N PHE A 108 -11.91 -4.55 1.95
CA PHE A 108 -11.72 -4.56 0.48
C PHE A 108 -10.54 -5.43 0.04
N GLY A 109 -9.85 -6.08 1.00
CA GLY A 109 -8.66 -6.86 0.72
C GLY A 109 -7.46 -6.00 0.33
N ILE A 110 -7.39 -4.76 0.84
CA ILE A 110 -6.23 -3.89 0.66
C ILE A 110 -5.07 -4.47 1.46
N ASN A 111 -4.24 -5.26 0.81
CA ASN A 111 -3.10 -5.94 1.41
C ASN A 111 -1.79 -5.20 1.07
N ILE A 112 -0.72 -5.49 1.83
CA ILE A 112 0.64 -5.07 1.50
C ILE A 112 1.39 -6.32 1.06
N HIS A 113 1.75 -6.38 -0.23
CA HIS A 113 2.30 -7.60 -0.83
C HIS A 113 3.31 -7.29 -1.94
N ARG A 114 3.93 -8.32 -2.52
CA ARG A 114 4.86 -8.19 -3.64
C ARG A 114 4.15 -8.27 -5.00
N SER A 115 4.81 -7.78 -6.01
CA SER A 115 4.50 -8.05 -7.41
C SER A 115 5.07 -9.41 -7.85
N ASN A 116 5.96 -9.43 -8.83
CA ASN A 116 6.61 -10.63 -9.36
C ASN A 116 7.35 -11.42 -8.26
N PRO A 117 7.19 -12.77 -8.17
CA PRO A 117 7.90 -13.59 -7.20
C PRO A 117 9.39 -13.80 -7.50
N TYR A 118 9.84 -13.49 -8.70
CA TYR A 118 11.18 -13.83 -9.17
C TYR A 118 12.07 -12.64 -9.48
N ASP A 119 11.46 -11.48 -9.78
CA ASP A 119 12.19 -10.31 -10.24
C ASP A 119 11.43 -9.01 -9.95
N LYS A 120 12.05 -7.90 -10.29
CA LYS A 120 11.50 -6.55 -10.22
C LYS A 120 10.45 -6.32 -11.32
N SER A 121 9.32 -5.74 -10.94
CA SER A 121 8.27 -5.30 -11.89
C SER A 121 8.43 -3.82 -12.22
N TYR A 122 8.20 -3.44 -13.46
CA TYR A 122 8.30 -2.04 -13.92
C TYR A 122 6.93 -1.37 -14.07
N LEU A 123 5.90 -2.14 -14.40
CA LEU A 123 4.53 -1.68 -14.54
C LEU A 123 3.62 -2.38 -13.53
N ILE A 124 2.63 -1.65 -13.02
CA ILE A 124 1.69 -2.16 -12.02
C ILE A 124 0.73 -3.17 -12.64
N GLU A 125 0.05 -2.81 -13.73
CA GLU A 125 -0.91 -3.64 -14.47
C GLU A 125 -1.86 -4.42 -13.55
N LYS A 126 -1.71 -5.75 -13.49
CA LYS A 126 -2.55 -6.66 -12.70
C LYS A 126 -2.08 -6.88 -11.27
N TRP A 127 -0.92 -6.33 -10.89
CA TRP A 127 -0.36 -6.56 -9.56
C TRP A 127 -1.14 -5.88 -8.44
N SER A 128 -1.77 -4.72 -8.72
CA SER A 128 -2.55 -3.99 -7.73
C SER A 128 -3.95 -3.64 -8.27
N ALA A 129 -4.98 -4.09 -7.56
CA ALA A 129 -6.37 -3.61 -7.69
C ALA A 129 -6.72 -2.65 -6.52
N GLY A 130 -5.71 -1.91 -6.02
CA GLY A 130 -5.79 -1.00 -4.87
C GLY A 130 -4.93 -1.41 -3.68
N CYS A 131 -4.23 -2.56 -3.75
CA CYS A 131 -3.26 -2.99 -2.75
C CYS A 131 -2.01 -2.11 -2.75
N GLN A 132 -1.26 -2.15 -1.64
CA GLN A 132 0.07 -1.57 -1.53
C GLN A 132 1.08 -2.62 -2.00
N VAL A 133 1.74 -2.41 -3.14
CA VAL A 133 2.49 -3.48 -3.81
C VAL A 133 3.95 -3.11 -3.99
N PHE A 134 4.84 -3.97 -3.50
CA PHE A 134 6.29 -3.82 -3.68
C PHE A 134 6.71 -4.10 -5.11
N GLN A 135 7.60 -3.27 -5.62
CA GLN A 135 8.20 -3.41 -6.94
C GLN A 135 9.14 -4.62 -7.02
N SER A 136 9.94 -4.84 -5.98
CA SER A 136 11.02 -5.82 -5.90
C SER A 136 10.68 -6.91 -4.87
N VAL A 137 10.87 -8.18 -5.23
CA VAL A 137 10.71 -9.30 -4.30
C VAL A 137 11.77 -9.26 -3.20
N LYS A 138 12.99 -8.82 -3.49
CA LYS A 138 14.07 -8.68 -2.50
C LYS A 138 13.68 -7.69 -1.40
N ASP A 139 13.21 -6.52 -1.78
CA ASP A 139 12.78 -5.47 -0.84
C ASP A 139 11.57 -5.94 -0.01
N TYR A 140 10.67 -6.68 -0.65
CA TYR A 140 9.52 -7.28 0.03
C TYR A 140 9.92 -8.32 1.07
N ASP A 141 10.86 -9.20 0.75
CA ASP A 141 11.33 -10.24 1.67
C ASP A 141 12.04 -9.63 2.88
N GLU A 142 12.83 -8.56 2.68
CA GLU A 142 13.43 -7.79 3.76
C GLU A 142 12.35 -7.16 4.66
N PHE A 143 11.40 -6.45 4.08
CA PHE A 143 10.27 -5.86 4.80
C PHE A 143 9.46 -6.92 5.56
N LEU A 144 9.14 -8.05 4.92
CA LEU A 144 8.37 -9.13 5.55
C LEU A 144 9.12 -9.77 6.73
N ASN A 145 10.45 -9.88 6.65
CA ASN A 145 11.28 -10.37 7.76
C ASN A 145 11.29 -9.39 8.94
N LEU A 146 11.34 -8.08 8.68
CA LEU A 146 11.15 -7.07 9.74
C LEU A 146 9.77 -7.20 10.41
N CYS A 147 8.71 -7.38 9.61
CA CYS A 147 7.37 -7.60 10.15
C CYS A 147 7.29 -8.87 11.01
N LYS A 148 7.92 -9.96 10.62
CA LYS A 148 7.97 -11.20 11.42
C LYS A 148 8.69 -11.00 12.75
N LYS A 149 9.86 -10.33 12.74
CA LYS A 149 10.58 -9.96 13.96
C LYS A 149 9.72 -9.10 14.89
N SER A 150 9.09 -8.06 14.34
CA SER A 150 8.18 -7.18 15.07
C SER A 150 6.97 -7.93 15.65
N ALA A 151 6.37 -8.84 14.89
CA ALA A 151 5.24 -9.63 15.38
C ALA A 151 5.60 -10.55 16.54
N ASN A 152 6.80 -11.12 16.53
CA ASN A 152 7.30 -11.95 17.64
C ASN A 152 7.53 -11.15 18.92
N LEU A 153 7.92 -9.88 18.81
CA LEU A 153 8.21 -9.01 19.97
C LEU A 153 6.97 -8.28 20.51
N TYR A 154 6.10 -7.82 19.60
CA TYR A 154 5.04 -6.86 19.93
C TYR A 154 3.63 -7.34 19.54
N GLY A 155 3.51 -8.54 18.99
CA GLY A 155 2.24 -9.08 18.53
C GLY A 155 1.94 -8.78 17.05
N ASN A 156 1.07 -9.61 16.45
CA ASN A 156 0.76 -9.58 15.02
C ASN A 156 -0.30 -8.53 14.68
N SER A 157 0.05 -7.26 14.83
CA SER A 157 -0.83 -6.12 14.55
C SER A 157 0.00 -4.93 14.07
N PHE A 158 -0.27 -4.45 12.85
CA PHE A 158 0.50 -3.38 12.22
C PHE A 158 -0.34 -2.17 11.88
N THR A 159 0.18 -1.00 12.19
CA THR A 159 -0.37 0.30 11.79
C THR A 159 0.27 0.71 10.46
N TYR A 160 -0.54 1.19 9.54
CA TYR A 160 -0.07 1.80 8.30
C TYR A 160 -0.62 3.21 8.18
N THR A 161 0.25 4.17 7.90
CA THR A 161 -0.13 5.55 7.60
C THR A 161 0.18 5.80 6.13
N LEU A 162 -0.83 6.15 5.36
CA LEU A 162 -0.67 6.62 3.98
C LEU A 162 -0.72 8.13 3.98
N LEU A 163 0.32 8.78 3.48
CA LEU A 163 0.41 10.22 3.26
C LEU A 163 0.56 10.51 1.77
N THR A 164 0.12 11.67 1.36
CA THR A 164 0.46 12.22 0.04
C THR A 164 1.78 12.98 0.11
N GLU A 165 2.48 13.08 -1.01
CA GLU A 165 3.69 13.92 -1.12
C GLU A 165 3.38 15.37 -0.72
N GLN A 166 2.20 15.88 -1.07
CA GLN A 166 1.79 17.23 -0.72
C GLN A 166 1.67 17.44 0.80
N GLU A 167 1.11 16.47 1.53
CA GLU A 167 1.02 16.55 2.99
C GLU A 167 2.41 16.57 3.63
N ILE A 168 3.36 15.78 3.12
CA ILE A 168 4.73 15.76 3.61
C ILE A 168 5.42 17.11 3.35
N ARG A 169 5.35 17.63 2.12
CA ARG A 169 5.94 18.94 1.76
C ARG A 169 5.44 20.05 2.67
N LYS A 170 4.13 20.12 2.90
CA LYS A 170 3.51 21.11 3.78
C LYS A 170 4.05 21.06 5.22
N HIS A 171 4.44 19.89 5.71
CA HIS A 171 5.03 19.76 7.05
C HIS A 171 6.53 20.10 7.11
N LEU A 172 7.24 20.05 5.99
CA LEU A 172 8.67 20.40 5.92
C LEU A 172 8.89 21.91 5.71
N GLU A 173 7.88 22.64 5.21
CA GLU A 173 7.93 24.06 4.91
C GLU A 173 7.46 24.95 6.10
N ASN A 174 6.96 24.34 7.18
CA ASN A 174 6.58 24.97 8.45
C ASN A 174 7.59 24.64 9.57
#